data_6881e7104446521b822f73c8e2162df4
#
_entry.id   6881e7104446521b822f73c8e2162df4
#
_cell.length_a   1.000
_cell.length_b   1.000
_cell.length_c   1.000
_cell.angle_alpha   90.00
_cell.angle_beta   90.00
_cell.angle_gamma   90.00
#
_symmetry.space_group_name_H-M   'P 1'
#
loop_
_entity.id
_entity.type
_entity.pdbx_description
1 polymer ?
#
loop_
_entity_poly.entity_id
_entity_poly.type
_entity_poly.pdbx_seq_one_letter_code
_entity_poly.pdbx_strand_id
1 'polypeptide(L)'
;IPFEFSTTQTYMLEFGNQYIRFYRNNGAILESDVTISGATQADPVVITATGHSYDNGDEIEISGVVGMTELNGKRFRVANKTTNTFEITDIDGNDIDGSGFTAYTSGGVANRVYEISTPYGTDDLFDLKFAQSADVMYICHPDHEVEKLSRTGHTSWTLADVEFTDGPYLDDNTTSTTLNPSQHTVGTGVTVVASSTTGINGGSGFQ
;
A
#
# COMPACT_ATOMS: atom_id res chain seq x y z
N ILE A 1 -9.30 -9.72 -2.42
CA ILE A 1 -9.97 -9.81 -1.12
C ILE A 1 -11.14 -8.85 -1.12
N PRO A 2 -12.37 -9.27 -0.77
CA PRO A 2 -13.51 -8.37 -0.70
C PRO A 2 -13.40 -7.44 0.52
N PHE A 3 -13.84 -6.20 0.34
CA PHE A 3 -14.03 -5.20 1.39
C PHE A 3 -15.47 -4.68 1.30
N GLU A 4 -16.30 -5.06 2.27
CA GLU A 4 -17.73 -4.72 2.29
C GLU A 4 -17.96 -3.41 3.07
N PHE A 5 -18.13 -2.31 2.35
CA PHE A 5 -18.44 -1.02 2.96
C PHE A 5 -19.91 -0.91 3.38
N SER A 6 -20.81 -1.46 2.58
CA SER A 6 -22.25 -1.50 2.84
C SER A 6 -22.90 -2.65 2.05
N THR A 7 -24.16 -2.91 2.32
CA THR A 7 -24.93 -3.93 1.59
C THR A 7 -25.03 -3.70 0.08
N THR A 8 -24.74 -2.48 -0.38
CA THR A 8 -24.81 -2.08 -1.79
C THR A 8 -23.45 -1.67 -2.37
N GLN A 9 -22.40 -1.67 -1.57
CA GLN A 9 -21.10 -1.18 -1.97
C GLN A 9 -19.98 -2.06 -1.44
N THR A 10 -19.38 -2.82 -2.34
CA THR A 10 -18.23 -3.69 -2.07
C THR A 10 -17.08 -3.29 -2.98
N TYR A 11 -15.89 -3.33 -2.43
CA TYR A 11 -14.65 -3.22 -3.19
C TYR A 11 -13.98 -4.59 -3.26
N MET A 12 -13.20 -4.78 -4.31
CA MET A 12 -12.25 -5.87 -4.38
C MET A 12 -10.85 -5.28 -4.23
N LEU A 13 -10.10 -5.77 -3.27
CA LEU A 13 -8.72 -5.38 -3.01
C LEU A 13 -7.79 -6.38 -3.69
N GLU A 14 -6.85 -5.88 -4.47
CA GLU A 14 -5.73 -6.63 -5.04
C GLU A 14 -4.47 -6.26 -4.27
N PHE A 15 -3.85 -7.24 -3.63
CA PHE A 15 -2.55 -7.10 -2.98
C PHE A 15 -1.47 -7.55 -3.95
N GLY A 16 -0.53 -6.68 -4.22
CA GLY A 16 0.64 -6.95 -5.04
C GLY A 16 1.93 -6.64 -4.31
N ASN A 17 3.05 -6.68 -5.03
CA ASN A 17 4.36 -6.41 -4.47
C ASN A 17 4.44 -4.95 -3.99
N GLN A 18 4.30 -4.75 -2.68
CA GLN A 18 4.34 -3.45 -2.00
C GLN A 18 3.21 -2.47 -2.37
N TYR A 19 2.08 -2.97 -2.86
CA TYR A 19 0.91 -2.13 -3.14
C TYR A 19 -0.42 -2.83 -2.84
N ILE A 20 -1.49 -2.04 -2.67
CA ILE A 20 -2.89 -2.46 -2.73
C ILE A 20 -3.59 -1.62 -3.79
N ARG A 21 -4.31 -2.27 -4.71
CA ARG A 21 -5.22 -1.67 -5.68
C ARG A 21 -6.66 -1.95 -5.35
N PHE A 22 -7.53 -1.08 -5.78
CA PHE A 22 -8.93 -1.10 -5.42
C PHE A 22 -9.81 -1.18 -6.67
N TYR A 23 -10.76 -2.10 -6.65
CA TYR A 23 -11.69 -2.33 -7.75
C TYR A 23 -13.12 -2.18 -7.27
N ARG A 24 -13.97 -1.65 -8.13
CA ARG A 24 -15.40 -1.51 -7.90
C ARG A 24 -16.14 -1.55 -9.23
N ASN A 25 -17.34 -2.16 -9.26
CA ASN A 25 -18.19 -2.21 -10.46
C ASN A 25 -17.45 -2.75 -11.71
N ASN A 26 -16.65 -3.78 -11.53
CA ASN A 26 -15.81 -4.43 -12.54
C ASN A 26 -14.71 -3.56 -13.16
N GLY A 27 -14.37 -2.42 -12.57
CA GLY A 27 -13.26 -1.56 -12.98
C GLY A 27 -12.33 -1.24 -11.81
N ALA A 28 -11.09 -0.85 -12.12
CA ALA A 28 -10.21 -0.29 -11.11
C ALA A 28 -10.72 1.08 -10.67
N ILE A 29 -10.39 1.45 -9.45
CA ILE A 29 -10.52 2.85 -9.02
C ILE A 29 -9.39 3.63 -9.68
N LEU A 30 -9.75 4.71 -10.35
CA LEU A 30 -8.81 5.57 -11.06
C LEU A 30 -8.67 6.91 -10.33
N GLU A 31 -7.50 7.51 -10.45
CA GLU A 31 -7.26 8.89 -10.03
C GLU A 31 -7.89 9.89 -11.00
N SER A 32 -7.71 11.18 -10.74
CA SER A 32 -8.25 12.25 -11.59
C SER A 32 -7.68 12.23 -13.00
N ASP A 33 -8.49 12.69 -13.95
CA ASP A 33 -8.16 12.78 -15.36
C ASP A 33 -6.94 13.66 -15.62
N VAL A 34 -6.01 13.15 -16.42
CA VAL A 34 -4.94 13.94 -17.05
C VAL A 34 -5.20 14.01 -18.55
N THR A 35 -5.37 15.22 -19.06
CA THR A 35 -5.71 15.44 -20.47
C THR A 35 -4.56 15.05 -21.39
N ILE A 36 -4.84 14.24 -22.41
CA ILE A 36 -3.92 13.94 -23.50
C ILE A 36 -4.04 15.01 -24.57
N SER A 37 -2.91 15.55 -24.99
CA SER A 37 -2.83 16.55 -26.07
C SER A 37 -2.11 16.04 -27.32
N GLY A 38 -1.55 14.84 -27.28
CA GLY A 38 -0.88 14.20 -28.40
C GLY A 38 -0.52 12.74 -28.14
N ALA A 39 -0.47 11.97 -29.23
CA ALA A 39 0.09 10.61 -29.22
C ALA A 39 0.79 10.35 -30.57
N THR A 40 1.93 9.68 -30.55
CA THR A 40 2.75 9.46 -31.75
C THR A 40 2.48 8.09 -32.38
N GLN A 41 2.52 8.04 -33.73
CA GLN A 41 2.60 6.77 -34.48
C GLN A 41 4.06 6.31 -34.52
N ALA A 42 4.58 5.87 -33.38
CA ALA A 42 5.96 5.45 -33.21
C ALA A 42 6.08 4.15 -32.44
N ASP A 43 7.24 3.58 -32.40
CA ASP A 43 7.62 2.44 -31.56
C ASP A 43 8.78 2.90 -30.65
N PRO A 44 8.55 3.08 -29.36
CA PRO A 44 7.24 3.04 -28.65
C PRO A 44 6.34 4.26 -28.92
N VAL A 45 5.05 4.09 -28.63
CA VAL A 45 4.11 5.22 -28.61
C VAL A 45 4.50 6.21 -27.50
N VAL A 46 4.59 7.50 -27.86
CA VAL A 46 4.79 8.59 -26.90
C VAL A 46 3.49 9.36 -26.71
N ILE A 47 3.04 9.51 -25.48
CA ILE A 47 1.88 10.29 -25.10
C ILE A 47 2.33 11.66 -24.62
N THR A 48 1.64 12.71 -25.09
CA THR A 48 1.83 14.08 -24.58
C THR A 48 0.68 14.42 -23.64
N ALA A 49 1.01 14.68 -22.39
CA ALA A 49 0.08 15.04 -21.32
C ALA A 49 0.76 16.05 -20.39
N THR A 50 0.53 17.34 -20.64
CA THR A 50 1.24 18.42 -19.96
C THR A 50 1.00 18.42 -18.46
N GLY A 51 2.09 18.42 -17.69
CA GLY A 51 2.05 18.52 -16.24
C GLY A 51 1.53 17.26 -15.56
N HIS A 52 1.56 16.10 -16.22
CA HIS A 52 1.26 14.83 -15.56
C HIS A 52 2.22 14.58 -14.39
N SER A 53 1.73 13.93 -13.37
CA SER A 53 2.50 13.58 -12.16
C SER A 53 2.86 12.10 -12.09
N TYR A 54 2.86 11.42 -13.23
CA TYR A 54 3.16 9.98 -13.29
C TYR A 54 4.64 9.70 -13.08
N ASP A 55 4.89 8.53 -12.49
CA ASP A 55 6.21 7.93 -12.39
C ASP A 55 6.36 6.73 -13.34
N ASN A 56 7.61 6.38 -13.67
CA ASN A 56 7.87 5.17 -14.45
C ASN A 56 7.39 3.95 -13.66
N GLY A 57 6.60 3.10 -14.31
CA GLY A 57 5.97 1.94 -13.71
C GLY A 57 4.52 2.15 -13.29
N ASP A 58 4.05 3.42 -13.19
CA ASP A 58 2.63 3.70 -12.93
C ASP A 58 1.74 3.02 -13.98
N GLU A 59 0.68 2.39 -13.54
CA GLU A 59 -0.33 1.82 -14.42
C GLU A 59 -1.42 2.86 -14.68
N ILE A 60 -1.72 3.09 -15.94
CA ILE A 60 -2.70 4.07 -16.40
C ILE A 60 -3.74 3.42 -17.30
N GLU A 61 -4.94 3.97 -17.31
CA GLU A 61 -5.99 3.64 -18.28
C GLU A 61 -6.20 4.84 -19.21
N ILE A 62 -6.23 4.60 -20.52
CA ILE A 62 -6.47 5.64 -21.54
C ILE A 62 -7.88 5.52 -22.07
N SER A 63 -8.59 6.65 -22.21
CA SER A 63 -9.92 6.69 -22.75
C SER A 63 -10.21 8.00 -23.51
N GLY A 64 -11.22 7.99 -24.38
CA GLY A 64 -11.71 9.19 -25.07
C GLY A 64 -10.78 9.76 -26.13
N VAL A 65 -9.75 9.04 -26.55
CA VAL A 65 -8.86 9.45 -27.66
C VAL A 65 -9.62 9.35 -28.99
N VAL A 66 -9.51 10.40 -29.80
CA VAL A 66 -10.06 10.46 -31.15
C VAL A 66 -8.93 10.28 -32.16
N GLY A 67 -9.13 9.46 -33.15
CA GLY A 67 -8.13 9.04 -34.13
C GLY A 67 -7.44 7.75 -33.69
N MET A 68 -6.47 7.82 -32.78
CA MET A 68 -5.74 6.64 -32.24
C MET A 68 -6.59 5.87 -31.22
N THR A 69 -7.73 5.37 -31.68
CA THR A 69 -8.71 4.68 -30.82
C THR A 69 -8.22 3.34 -30.27
N GLU A 70 -7.13 2.83 -30.82
CA GLU A 70 -6.46 1.60 -30.39
C GLU A 70 -5.97 1.67 -28.94
N LEU A 71 -5.81 2.89 -28.40
CA LEU A 71 -5.45 3.14 -27.01
C LEU A 71 -6.62 3.06 -26.03
N ASN A 72 -7.86 3.30 -26.51
CA ASN A 72 -9.02 3.45 -25.63
C ASN A 72 -9.41 2.16 -24.90
N GLY A 73 -9.73 2.31 -23.62
CA GLY A 73 -10.17 1.23 -22.74
C GLY A 73 -9.10 0.20 -22.44
N LYS A 74 -7.84 0.56 -22.65
CA LYS A 74 -6.69 -0.29 -22.35
C LYS A 74 -5.85 0.30 -21.23
N ARG A 75 -5.15 -0.59 -20.55
CA ARG A 75 -4.16 -0.25 -19.53
C ARG A 75 -2.77 -0.38 -20.07
N PHE A 76 -1.93 0.53 -19.63
CA PHE A 76 -0.53 0.65 -20.00
C PHE A 76 0.31 0.97 -18.78
N ARG A 77 1.60 0.70 -18.85
CA ARG A 77 2.56 1.24 -17.90
C ARG A 77 3.29 2.42 -18.50
N VAL A 78 3.56 3.39 -17.65
CA VAL A 78 4.35 4.58 -17.99
C VAL A 78 5.82 4.21 -18.02
N ALA A 79 6.50 4.62 -19.08
CA ALA A 79 7.95 4.48 -19.24
C ALA A 79 8.55 5.81 -19.74
N ASN A 80 9.85 5.99 -19.52
CA ASN A 80 10.65 7.11 -20.03
C ASN A 80 9.98 8.49 -19.87
N LYS A 81 9.35 8.70 -18.67
CA LYS A 81 8.62 9.93 -18.37
C LYS A 81 9.50 11.18 -18.47
N THR A 82 8.92 12.26 -18.94
CA THR A 82 9.41 13.64 -18.80
C THR A 82 8.38 14.46 -18.05
N THR A 83 8.52 15.76 -17.99
CA THR A 83 7.50 16.65 -17.36
C THR A 83 6.17 16.65 -18.11
N ASN A 84 6.18 16.44 -19.43
CA ASN A 84 5.00 16.61 -20.28
C ASN A 84 4.73 15.41 -21.20
N THR A 85 5.60 14.43 -21.24
CA THR A 85 5.45 13.25 -22.11
C THR A 85 5.87 11.98 -21.38
N PHE A 86 5.34 10.87 -21.83
CA PHE A 86 5.77 9.54 -21.41
C PHE A 86 5.56 8.54 -22.54
N GLU A 87 6.35 7.49 -22.54
CA GLU A 87 6.14 6.31 -23.36
C GLU A 87 5.19 5.35 -22.67
N ILE A 88 4.53 4.49 -23.43
CA ILE A 88 3.66 3.46 -22.89
C ILE A 88 4.16 2.08 -23.27
N THR A 89 4.10 1.18 -22.29
CA THR A 89 4.34 -0.25 -22.47
C THR A 89 3.07 -1.03 -22.13
N ASP A 90 3.02 -2.30 -22.49
CA ASP A 90 2.03 -3.20 -21.94
C ASP A 90 2.30 -3.48 -20.44
N ILE A 91 1.41 -4.25 -19.79
CA ILE A 91 1.55 -4.59 -18.37
C ILE A 91 2.78 -5.47 -18.09
N ASP A 92 3.35 -6.13 -19.09
CA ASP A 92 4.53 -6.96 -18.99
C ASP A 92 5.83 -6.17 -19.25
N GLY A 93 5.70 -4.90 -19.67
CA GLY A 93 6.82 -3.99 -19.91
C GLY A 93 7.34 -3.99 -21.35
N ASN A 94 6.61 -4.57 -22.31
CA ASN A 94 6.97 -4.49 -23.71
C ASN A 94 6.48 -3.18 -24.32
N ASP A 95 7.27 -2.57 -25.17
CA ASP A 95 6.91 -1.34 -25.87
C ASP A 95 5.65 -1.50 -26.72
N ILE A 96 4.83 -0.45 -26.79
CA ILE A 96 3.66 -0.43 -27.66
C ILE A 96 4.05 0.16 -28.99
N ASP A 97 4.08 -0.69 -30.02
CA ASP A 97 4.28 -0.26 -31.40
C ASP A 97 3.01 0.40 -31.96
N GLY A 98 3.05 1.72 -32.07
CA GLY A 98 1.99 2.54 -32.66
C GLY A 98 2.15 2.84 -34.15
N SER A 99 3.14 2.28 -34.82
CA SER A 99 3.42 2.58 -36.24
C SER A 99 2.25 2.21 -37.18
N GLY A 100 1.48 1.20 -36.78
CA GLY A 100 0.26 0.77 -37.49
C GLY A 100 -1.05 1.37 -36.97
N PHE A 101 -1.01 2.21 -35.94
CA PHE A 101 -2.22 2.80 -35.34
C PHE A 101 -2.77 3.94 -36.21
N THR A 102 -4.05 4.25 -36.00
CA THR A 102 -4.64 5.46 -36.60
C THR A 102 -3.99 6.72 -35.99
N ALA A 103 -3.77 7.75 -36.81
CA ALA A 103 -3.17 8.98 -36.31
C ALA A 103 -4.03 9.64 -35.22
N TYR A 104 -3.40 10.10 -34.15
CA TYR A 104 -4.07 10.89 -33.11
C TYR A 104 -4.66 12.16 -33.71
N THR A 105 -5.90 12.46 -33.37
CA THR A 105 -6.59 13.68 -33.85
C THR A 105 -6.84 14.65 -32.71
N SER A 106 -7.43 14.20 -31.62
CA SER A 106 -7.74 15.07 -30.46
C SER A 106 -8.26 14.25 -29.27
N GLY A 107 -8.38 14.93 -28.13
CA GLY A 107 -9.07 14.43 -26.95
C GLY A 107 -8.32 13.29 -26.22
N GLY A 108 -9.00 12.70 -25.30
CA GLY A 108 -8.52 11.62 -24.46
C GLY A 108 -8.00 12.10 -23.13
N VAL A 109 -8.09 11.16 -22.18
CA VAL A 109 -7.54 11.28 -20.83
C VAL A 109 -6.75 10.03 -20.49
N ALA A 110 -5.73 10.22 -19.67
CA ALA A 110 -5.04 9.15 -18.98
C ALA A 110 -5.36 9.25 -17.49
N ASN A 111 -5.65 8.11 -16.87
CA ASN A 111 -5.99 8.04 -15.46
C ASN A 111 -5.09 7.00 -14.81
N ARG A 112 -4.34 7.39 -13.77
CA ARG A 112 -3.55 6.42 -13.00
C ARG A 112 -4.48 5.50 -12.22
N VAL A 113 -4.17 4.21 -12.20
CA VAL A 113 -4.82 3.27 -11.30
C VAL A 113 -4.49 3.66 -9.87
N TYR A 114 -5.52 3.86 -9.07
CA TYR A 114 -5.33 4.25 -7.67
C TYR A 114 -4.76 3.07 -6.88
N GLU A 115 -3.65 3.30 -6.23
CA GLU A 115 -3.01 2.34 -5.35
C GLU A 115 -2.42 3.01 -4.12
N ILE A 116 -2.21 2.25 -3.07
CA ILE A 116 -1.46 2.67 -1.88
C ILE A 116 -0.30 1.72 -1.63
N SER A 117 0.77 2.26 -1.08
CA SER A 117 1.94 1.45 -0.71
C SER A 117 1.67 0.58 0.51
N THR A 118 2.31 -0.59 0.55
CA THR A 118 2.30 -1.51 1.69
C THR A 118 3.70 -2.03 1.98
N PRO A 119 3.98 -2.54 3.18
CA PRO A 119 5.25 -3.17 3.48
C PRO A 119 5.38 -4.59 2.89
N TYR A 120 4.28 -5.18 2.41
CA TYR A 120 4.21 -6.59 2.01
C TYR A 120 4.84 -6.82 0.64
N GLY A 121 5.90 -7.61 0.60
CA GLY A 121 6.52 -8.08 -0.64
C GLY A 121 5.78 -9.28 -1.26
N THR A 122 6.26 -9.73 -2.42
CA THR A 122 5.63 -10.85 -3.15
C THR A 122 5.53 -12.13 -2.31
N ASP A 123 6.53 -12.39 -1.47
CA ASP A 123 6.59 -13.62 -0.66
C ASP A 123 5.62 -13.58 0.54
N ASP A 124 5.21 -12.38 0.98
CA ASP A 124 4.33 -12.18 2.14
C ASP A 124 2.85 -12.36 1.79
N LEU A 125 2.48 -12.20 0.51
CA LEU A 125 1.09 -12.03 0.08
C LEU A 125 0.16 -13.19 0.47
N PHE A 126 0.68 -14.42 0.51
CA PHE A 126 -0.11 -15.61 0.82
C PHE A 126 -0.22 -15.90 2.32
N ASP A 127 0.61 -15.28 3.14
CA ASP A 127 0.59 -15.41 4.60
C ASP A 127 -0.25 -14.33 5.28
N LEU A 128 -0.74 -13.35 4.54
CA LEU A 128 -1.63 -12.31 5.03
C LEU A 128 -2.95 -12.88 5.55
N LYS A 129 -3.38 -12.40 6.70
CA LYS A 129 -4.69 -12.71 7.32
C LYS A 129 -5.48 -11.41 7.49
N PHE A 130 -6.78 -11.50 7.25
CA PHE A 130 -7.65 -10.34 7.19
C PHE A 130 -8.83 -10.50 8.14
N ALA A 131 -9.17 -9.41 8.82
CA ALA A 131 -10.41 -9.29 9.60
C ALA A 131 -11.00 -7.91 9.37
N GLN A 132 -12.25 -7.85 8.87
CA GLN A 132 -12.93 -6.58 8.62
C GLN A 132 -13.98 -6.30 9.70
N SER A 133 -14.05 -5.04 10.12
CA SER A 133 -15.12 -4.50 10.96
C SER A 133 -15.52 -3.13 10.43
N ALA A 134 -16.73 -3.02 9.88
CA ALA A 134 -17.24 -1.81 9.23
C ALA A 134 -16.24 -1.28 8.17
N ASP A 135 -15.82 -0.02 8.29
CA ASP A 135 -14.94 0.68 7.33
C ASP A 135 -13.45 0.43 7.56
N VAL A 136 -13.12 -0.56 8.36
CA VAL A 136 -11.75 -0.89 8.74
C VAL A 136 -11.48 -2.37 8.50
N MET A 137 -10.34 -2.66 7.87
CA MET A 137 -9.79 -4.01 7.74
C MET A 137 -8.47 -4.09 8.49
N TYR A 138 -8.35 -5.05 9.38
CA TYR A 138 -7.09 -5.38 10.04
C TYR A 138 -6.35 -6.43 9.21
N ILE A 139 -5.06 -6.21 9.01
CA ILE A 139 -4.17 -7.05 8.23
C ILE A 139 -3.06 -7.53 9.16
N CYS A 140 -2.88 -8.84 9.22
CA CYS A 140 -1.87 -9.47 10.07
C CYS A 140 -0.94 -10.32 9.21
N HIS A 141 0.34 -10.28 9.51
CA HIS A 141 1.37 -11.13 8.95
C HIS A 141 2.35 -11.55 10.06
N PRO A 142 2.97 -12.75 10.00
CA PRO A 142 3.90 -13.19 11.05
C PRO A 142 5.10 -12.28 11.27
N ASP A 143 5.62 -11.67 10.19
CA ASP A 143 6.87 -10.90 10.20
C ASP A 143 6.65 -9.38 10.09
N HIS A 144 5.40 -8.91 10.04
CA HIS A 144 5.04 -7.50 9.98
C HIS A 144 4.14 -7.10 11.15
N GLU A 145 4.18 -5.83 11.52
CA GLU A 145 3.24 -5.28 12.49
C GLU A 145 1.80 -5.38 11.98
N VAL A 146 0.85 -5.43 12.92
CA VAL A 146 -0.57 -5.46 12.55
C VAL A 146 -0.97 -4.11 11.98
N GLU A 147 -1.48 -4.11 10.77
CA GLU A 147 -1.92 -2.88 10.11
C GLU A 147 -3.43 -2.75 10.04
N LYS A 148 -3.86 -1.52 9.97
CA LYS A 148 -5.25 -1.12 9.82
C LYS A 148 -5.44 -0.37 8.53
N LEU A 149 -6.16 -0.98 7.59
CA LEU A 149 -6.62 -0.34 6.36
C LEU A 149 -7.97 0.33 6.63
N SER A 150 -8.03 1.64 6.46
CA SER A 150 -9.24 2.43 6.67
C SER A 150 -9.64 3.16 5.40
N ARG A 151 -10.95 3.23 5.12
CA ARG A 151 -11.51 3.89 3.96
C ARG A 151 -12.25 5.16 4.34
N THR A 152 -11.96 6.28 3.67
CA THR A 152 -12.70 7.54 3.79
C THR A 152 -13.32 8.01 2.47
N GLY A 153 -12.91 7.44 1.33
CA GLY A 153 -13.42 7.75 0.00
C GLY A 153 -13.04 6.68 -1.02
N HIS A 154 -13.42 6.87 -2.29
CA HIS A 154 -13.05 5.92 -3.34
C HIS A 154 -11.54 5.90 -3.60
N THR A 155 -10.92 7.08 -3.63
CA THR A 155 -9.49 7.30 -3.78
C THR A 155 -8.88 7.85 -2.48
N SER A 156 -9.40 7.42 -1.34
CA SER A 156 -8.94 7.87 -0.03
C SER A 156 -8.93 6.70 0.95
N TRP A 157 -7.80 6.02 0.97
CA TRP A 157 -7.52 4.89 1.84
C TRP A 157 -6.22 5.14 2.60
N THR A 158 -6.16 4.68 3.83
CA THR A 158 -4.97 4.78 4.65
C THR A 158 -4.64 3.42 5.24
N LEU A 159 -3.36 3.06 5.16
CA LEU A 159 -2.78 1.92 5.84
C LEU A 159 -1.91 2.47 6.97
N ALA A 160 -2.11 1.99 8.18
CA ALA A 160 -1.36 2.44 9.35
C ALA A 160 -1.23 1.31 10.37
N ASP A 161 -0.13 1.31 11.09
CA ASP A 161 0.10 0.37 12.19
C ASP A 161 -0.97 0.48 13.26
N VAL A 162 -1.29 -0.63 13.88
CA VAL A 162 -2.20 -0.67 15.03
C VAL A 162 -1.40 -0.46 16.29
N GLU A 163 -1.58 0.70 16.91
CA GLU A 163 -1.05 0.93 18.25
C GLU A 163 -1.86 0.13 19.27
N PHE A 164 -1.25 -0.88 19.85
CA PHE A 164 -1.84 -1.61 20.97
C PHE A 164 -1.57 -0.83 22.25
N THR A 165 -2.63 -0.39 22.90
CA THR A 165 -2.49 0.16 24.26
C THR A 165 -2.25 -1.01 25.19
N ASP A 166 -1.02 -1.16 25.60
CA ASP A 166 -0.64 -2.12 26.62
C ASP A 166 -1.26 -1.77 27.97
N GLY A 167 -1.68 -2.77 28.67
CA GLY A 167 -2.20 -2.60 30.02
C GLY A 167 -3.62 -3.12 30.24
N PRO A 168 -4.12 -3.10 31.45
CA PRO A 168 -3.60 -2.33 32.59
C PRO A 168 -2.42 -2.99 33.26
N TYR A 169 -1.29 -2.33 33.26
CA TYR A 169 -0.17 -2.70 34.12
C TYR A 169 -0.41 -2.19 35.54
N LEU A 170 0.28 -2.78 36.50
CA LEU A 170 0.42 -2.16 37.82
C LEU A 170 1.15 -0.84 37.64
N ASP A 171 0.85 0.12 38.50
CA ASP A 171 1.55 1.41 38.53
C ASP A 171 3.07 1.19 38.49
N ASP A 172 3.78 2.04 37.76
CA ASP A 172 5.23 2.01 37.70
C ASP A 172 5.80 1.93 39.13
N ASN A 173 6.73 0.98 39.32
CA ASN A 173 7.43 0.90 40.60
C ASN A 173 8.31 2.13 40.77
N THR A 174 7.76 3.16 41.36
CA THR A 174 8.48 4.41 41.70
C THR A 174 9.37 4.29 42.94
N THR A 175 9.44 3.09 43.53
CA THR A 175 10.32 2.85 44.67
C THR A 175 11.80 2.77 44.23
N SER A 176 12.72 2.97 45.16
CA SER A 176 14.15 2.82 44.92
C SER A 176 14.62 1.36 44.74
N THR A 177 13.70 0.44 44.52
CA THR A 177 14.01 -0.98 44.32
C THR A 177 14.49 -1.21 42.87
N THR A 178 15.74 -1.66 42.77
CA THR A 178 16.34 -2.04 41.49
C THR A 178 16.56 -3.53 41.42
N LEU A 179 16.28 -4.12 40.24
CA LEU A 179 16.58 -5.53 39.94
C LEU A 179 17.89 -5.58 39.15
N ASN A 180 18.91 -6.16 39.72
CA ASN A 180 20.18 -6.38 39.03
C ASN A 180 20.39 -7.89 38.79
N PRO A 181 20.58 -8.32 37.54
CA PRO A 181 20.91 -9.70 37.24
C PRO A 181 22.34 -9.98 37.75
N SER A 182 22.56 -11.16 38.30
CA SER A 182 23.90 -11.59 38.77
C SER A 182 24.88 -11.88 37.61
N GLN A 183 24.33 -12.07 36.36
CA GLN A 183 25.11 -12.27 35.15
C GLN A 183 24.42 -11.59 33.95
N HIS A 184 25.22 -11.06 33.03
CA HIS A 184 24.76 -10.49 31.76
C HIS A 184 24.88 -11.45 30.56
N THR A 185 25.46 -12.64 30.76
CA THR A 185 25.68 -13.64 29.73
C THR A 185 24.63 -14.74 29.83
N VAL A 186 24.18 -15.25 28.67
CA VAL A 186 23.28 -16.40 28.61
C VAL A 186 23.95 -17.61 29.22
N GLY A 187 23.36 -18.15 30.29
CA GLY A 187 23.90 -19.31 31.02
C GLY A 187 22.84 -19.90 31.96
N THR A 188 23.03 -21.14 32.36
CA THR A 188 22.22 -21.77 33.39
C THR A 188 22.55 -21.19 34.76
N GLY A 189 21.54 -20.70 35.48
CA GLY A 189 21.71 -20.23 36.86
C GLY A 189 21.80 -18.71 37.04
N VAL A 190 21.14 -17.93 36.14
CA VAL A 190 20.97 -16.50 36.37
C VAL A 190 20.07 -16.26 37.57
N THR A 191 20.57 -15.60 38.59
CA THR A 191 19.81 -15.21 39.76
C THR A 191 19.50 -13.71 39.67
N VAL A 192 18.25 -13.33 39.82
CA VAL A 192 17.85 -11.93 39.93
C VAL A 192 17.78 -11.58 41.43
N VAL A 193 18.58 -10.61 41.83
CA VAL A 193 18.59 -10.12 43.22
C VAL A 193 17.90 -8.76 43.25
N ALA A 194 16.83 -8.66 44.04
CA ALA A 194 16.22 -7.37 44.35
C ALA A 194 17.06 -6.71 45.48
N SER A 195 17.64 -5.57 45.23
CA SER A 195 18.31 -4.77 46.25
C SER A 195 17.51 -3.49 46.52
N SER A 196 17.21 -3.22 47.76
CA SER A 196 16.58 -1.98 48.21
C SER A 196 17.53 -1.25 49.11
N THR A 197 17.66 0.05 48.91
CA THR A 197 18.48 0.93 49.78
C THR A 197 17.74 1.33 51.08
N THR A 198 16.47 1.03 51.18
CA THR A 198 15.64 1.21 52.40
C THR A 198 15.05 -0.13 52.78
N GLY A 199 15.46 -0.66 53.94
CA GLY A 199 15.21 -2.01 54.41
C GLY A 199 13.82 -2.55 54.09
N ILE A 200 13.80 -3.64 53.32
CA ILE A 200 12.61 -4.46 53.15
C ILE A 200 12.44 -5.23 54.44
N ASN A 201 11.42 -4.90 55.23
CA ASN A 201 10.94 -5.81 56.25
C ASN A 201 10.38 -7.04 55.55
N GLY A 202 11.02 -8.18 55.76
CA GLY A 202 10.74 -9.42 55.06
C GLY A 202 9.28 -9.84 55.17
N GLY A 203 8.61 -9.74 54.04
CA GLY A 203 7.41 -10.52 53.77
C GLY A 203 7.79 -11.79 53.02
N SER A 204 7.73 -12.92 53.69
CA SER A 204 7.88 -14.23 53.09
C SER A 204 6.77 -14.45 52.05
N GLY A 205 7.09 -14.72 50.83
CA GLY A 205 6.15 -15.19 49.85
C GLY A 205 6.42 -14.88 48.40
N PHE A 206 7.46 -15.48 47.82
CA PHE A 206 7.43 -15.86 46.41
C PHE A 206 7.66 -17.36 46.28
N GLN A 207 6.60 -18.10 45.98
CA GLN A 207 6.67 -19.44 45.42
C GLN A 207 6.54 -19.35 43.92
#